data_d4d00c136b42a08d4fac867527f3ac73
#
_entry.id   d4d00c136b42a08d4fac867527f3ac73
#
_cell.length_a   1.000
_cell.length_b   1.000
_cell.length_c   1.000
_cell.angle_alpha   90.00
_cell.angle_beta   90.00
_cell.angle_gamma   90.00
#
_symmetry.space_group_name_H-M   'P 1'
#
loop_
_entity.id
_entity.type
_entity.pdbx_description
1 polymer ?
#
loop_
_entity_poly.entity_id
_entity_poly.type
_entity_poly.pdbx_seq_one_letter_code
_entity_poly.pdbx_strand_id
1 'polypeptide(L)'
;DKTQFSIIGSANNVNDQGFSGGGGGPRWRRNNGLNATKMLGANFATETSKLELGGSMRYNYRDADIISSGYSQRFLQSGNSYSNTNSNNRNKVSDFNADFRMEWKPDSMTNIIFRPNVSYNKTDGATMKESGTFNDDPYNYIANPNDYLNFNDMDGSDPLRDIRVNATNEHGLSDTKSLSANATLQVNRKLNNKGRNITFRGSFGYGDNDNDQYTQSETRYYQIHNYLGGDSIQYRNQYITMPTKNYNYTAQLT
;
A
#
# COMPACT_ATOMS: atom_id res chain seq x y z
N ASP A 1 -14.30 1.03 40.29
CA ASP A 1 -13.66 1.60 39.11
C ASP A 1 -12.49 0.71 38.71
N LYS A 2 -12.44 0.31 37.45
CA LYS A 2 -11.36 -0.53 36.90
C LYS A 2 -10.72 0.21 35.72
N THR A 3 -9.40 0.33 35.77
CA THR A 3 -8.65 0.93 34.66
C THR A 3 -7.55 -0.05 34.25
N GLN A 4 -7.45 -0.28 32.95
CA GLN A 4 -6.41 -1.12 32.33
C GLN A 4 -5.69 -0.33 31.25
N PHE A 5 -4.40 -0.51 31.18
CA PHE A 5 -3.55 0.09 30.15
C PHE A 5 -2.51 -0.92 29.71
N SER A 6 -2.27 -1.02 28.41
CA SER A 6 -1.23 -1.86 27.86
C SER A 6 -0.49 -1.17 26.72
N ILE A 7 0.82 -1.40 26.63
CA ILE A 7 1.66 -0.97 25.51
C ILE A 7 2.35 -2.20 24.95
N ILE A 8 2.38 -2.31 23.62
CA ILE A 8 3.07 -3.36 22.89
C ILE A 8 3.93 -2.70 21.84
N GLY A 9 5.20 -3.11 21.76
CA GLY A 9 6.10 -2.66 20.72
C GLY A 9 6.90 -3.82 20.15
N SER A 10 7.18 -3.77 18.86
CA SER A 10 8.09 -4.70 18.20
C SER A 10 8.88 -3.99 17.10
N ALA A 11 10.11 -4.43 16.87
CA ALA A 11 10.93 -4.01 15.75
C ALA A 11 11.74 -5.21 15.28
N ASN A 12 11.66 -5.52 14.00
CA ASN A 12 12.42 -6.59 13.39
C ASN A 12 12.78 -6.28 11.93
N ASN A 13 13.72 -7.01 11.38
CA ASN A 13 14.12 -6.95 9.96
C ASN A 13 13.95 -8.30 9.25
N VAL A 14 13.26 -9.24 9.86
CA VAL A 14 12.84 -10.51 9.26
C VAL A 14 11.43 -10.34 8.71
N ASN A 15 11.05 -11.17 7.73
CA ASN A 15 9.78 -11.12 6.99
C ASN A 15 8.52 -11.34 7.86
N ASP A 16 8.44 -10.67 9.01
CA ASP A 16 7.31 -10.73 9.93
C ASP A 16 6.41 -9.49 9.74
N GLN A 17 5.14 -9.69 9.54
CA GLN A 17 4.16 -8.62 9.34
C GLN A 17 3.59 -8.04 10.65
N GLY A 18 4.16 -8.43 11.80
CA GLY A 18 3.69 -7.98 13.10
C GLY A 18 2.37 -8.66 13.53
N PHE A 19 1.90 -8.32 14.72
CA PHE A 19 0.63 -8.82 15.25
C PHE A 19 -0.56 -8.19 14.50
N SER A 20 -1.25 -8.95 13.69
CA SER A 20 -2.58 -8.58 13.21
C SER A 20 -3.56 -8.87 14.35
N GLY A 21 -4.12 -7.82 14.93
CA GLY A 21 -5.12 -7.94 15.99
C GLY A 21 -6.43 -8.51 15.48
N GLY A 22 -6.57 -9.81 15.54
CA GLY A 22 -7.75 -10.61 15.20
C GLY A 22 -7.35 -12.06 15.07
N GLY A 23 -7.41 -12.81 16.15
CA GLY A 23 -7.59 -14.27 16.26
C GLY A 23 -6.84 -15.24 15.32
N GLY A 24 -5.79 -14.86 14.67
CA GLY A 24 -4.98 -15.71 13.80
C GLY A 24 -3.49 -15.55 14.13
N GLY A 25 -2.79 -16.66 14.34
CA GLY A 25 -1.37 -16.71 14.60
C GLY A 25 -0.53 -16.04 13.50
N PRO A 26 0.80 -15.94 13.67
CA PRO A 26 1.69 -15.26 12.76
C PRO A 26 1.55 -15.82 11.34
N ARG A 27 1.11 -14.98 10.40
CA ARG A 27 1.02 -15.34 8.99
C ARG A 27 2.37 -15.10 8.33
N TRP A 28 3.14 -16.14 8.17
CA TRP A 28 4.38 -16.13 7.40
C TRP A 28 4.06 -15.95 5.90
N ARG A 29 4.11 -14.73 5.39
CA ARG A 29 4.19 -14.50 3.95
C ARG A 29 5.67 -14.47 3.57
N ARG A 30 6.08 -15.35 2.66
CA ARG A 30 7.37 -15.25 1.99
C ARG A 30 7.35 -14.00 1.11
N ASN A 31 7.92 -12.91 1.60
CA ASN A 31 8.32 -11.79 0.74
C ASN A 31 9.78 -12.01 0.38
N ASN A 32 10.08 -12.09 -0.90
CA ASN A 32 11.46 -12.09 -1.40
C ASN A 32 11.97 -10.64 -1.27
N GLY A 33 12.93 -10.40 -0.38
CA GLY A 33 13.52 -9.08 -0.18
C GLY A 33 13.81 -8.74 1.28
N LEU A 34 14.46 -7.61 1.50
CA LEU A 34 14.75 -7.07 2.83
C LEU A 34 13.52 -6.32 3.34
N ASN A 35 13.05 -6.67 4.53
CA ASN A 35 11.95 -5.98 5.19
C ASN A 35 12.36 -5.54 6.58
N ALA A 36 12.17 -4.25 6.88
CA ALA A 36 12.24 -3.74 8.23
C ALA A 36 10.82 -3.37 8.68
N THR A 37 10.39 -3.88 9.82
CA THR A 37 9.08 -3.58 10.41
C THR A 37 9.26 -3.03 11.82
N LYS A 38 8.44 -2.02 12.14
CA LYS A 38 8.34 -1.45 13.49
C LYS A 38 6.87 -1.31 13.81
N MET A 39 6.48 -1.70 15.00
CA MET A 39 5.10 -1.58 15.48
C MET A 39 5.11 -1.01 16.89
N LEU A 40 4.18 -0.09 17.14
CA LEU A 40 3.84 0.40 18.46
C LEU A 40 2.33 0.38 18.61
N GLY A 41 1.83 -0.24 19.67
CA GLY A 41 0.42 -0.29 20.01
C GLY A 41 0.17 0.08 21.45
N ALA A 42 -0.92 0.76 21.71
CA ALA A 42 -1.41 1.04 23.05
C ALA A 42 -2.91 0.78 23.13
N ASN A 43 -3.36 0.22 24.23
CA ASN A 43 -4.76 0.02 24.53
C ASN A 43 -5.06 0.55 25.94
N PHE A 44 -6.23 1.14 26.10
CA PHE A 44 -6.72 1.51 27.41
C PHE A 44 -8.19 1.16 27.54
N ALA A 45 -8.62 0.88 28.75
CA ALA A 45 -10.01 0.72 29.12
C ALA A 45 -10.20 1.20 30.54
N THR A 46 -11.28 1.94 30.79
CA THR A 46 -11.68 2.34 32.13
C THR A 46 -13.19 2.24 32.26
N GLU A 47 -13.64 1.77 33.39
CA GLU A 47 -15.04 1.56 33.69
C GLU A 47 -15.37 2.12 35.06
N THR A 48 -16.39 2.96 35.10
CA THR A 48 -17.02 3.48 36.30
C THR A 48 -18.53 3.13 36.30
N SER A 49 -19.25 3.45 37.36
CA SER A 49 -20.68 3.16 37.41
C SER A 49 -21.52 3.82 36.32
N LYS A 50 -21.02 4.91 35.71
CA LYS A 50 -21.76 5.72 34.71
C LYS A 50 -21.02 5.87 33.39
N LEU A 51 -19.74 5.58 33.34
CA LEU A 51 -18.91 5.85 32.18
C LEU A 51 -17.99 4.68 31.90
N GLU A 52 -18.06 4.16 30.67
CA GLU A 52 -17.13 3.18 30.12
C GLU A 52 -16.38 3.83 28.95
N LEU A 53 -15.06 3.85 29.04
CA LEU A 53 -14.17 4.34 27.98
C LEU A 53 -13.21 3.23 27.60
N GLY A 54 -12.99 3.08 26.31
CA GLY A 54 -11.98 2.18 25.80
C GLY A 54 -11.46 2.67 24.47
N GLY A 55 -10.23 2.30 24.17
CA GLY A 55 -9.64 2.66 22.89
C GLY A 55 -8.34 1.94 22.64
N SER A 56 -7.97 1.92 21.38
CA SER A 56 -6.69 1.41 20.93
C SER A 56 -6.05 2.37 19.94
N MET A 57 -4.73 2.41 19.92
CA MET A 57 -3.97 3.05 18.88
C MET A 57 -2.85 2.13 18.43
N ARG A 58 -2.56 2.16 17.14
CA ARG A 58 -1.49 1.37 16.54
C ARG A 58 -0.77 2.18 15.48
N TYR A 59 0.52 2.14 15.53
CA TYR A 59 1.41 2.62 14.48
C TYR A 59 2.23 1.47 13.95
N ASN A 60 2.24 1.30 12.63
CA ASN A 60 3.10 0.34 11.95
C ASN A 60 3.96 1.09 10.93
N TYR A 61 5.23 0.73 10.87
CA TYR A 61 6.14 1.15 9.82
C TYR A 61 6.73 -0.09 9.15
N ARG A 62 6.78 -0.09 7.84
CA ARG A 62 7.43 -1.11 7.02
C ARG A 62 8.27 -0.47 5.94
N ASP A 63 9.51 -0.91 5.79
CA ASP A 63 10.40 -0.61 4.67
C ASP A 63 10.73 -1.94 4.00
N ALA A 64 10.23 -2.13 2.78
CA ALA A 64 10.40 -3.35 2.00
C ALA A 64 11.18 -3.03 0.72
N ASP A 65 12.27 -3.76 0.50
CA ASP A 65 13.09 -3.70 -0.71
C ASP A 65 13.05 -5.07 -1.39
N ILE A 66 12.39 -5.14 -2.55
CA ILE A 66 12.08 -6.38 -3.26
C ILE A 66 12.77 -6.37 -4.61
N ILE A 67 13.74 -7.26 -4.78
CA ILE A 67 14.41 -7.50 -6.05
C ILE A 67 13.78 -8.73 -6.70
N SER A 68 13.39 -8.61 -7.95
CA SER A 68 12.85 -9.72 -8.73
C SER A 68 13.38 -9.72 -10.16
N SER A 69 13.59 -10.92 -10.69
CA SER A 69 13.94 -11.17 -12.08
C SER A 69 12.91 -12.10 -12.70
N GLY A 70 12.56 -11.85 -13.94
CA GLY A 70 11.55 -12.62 -14.65
C GLY A 70 11.98 -12.93 -16.10
N TYR A 71 11.50 -14.06 -16.58
CA TYR A 71 11.58 -14.48 -17.98
C TYR A 71 10.19 -14.89 -18.44
N SER A 72 9.83 -14.53 -19.66
CA SER A 72 8.59 -14.97 -20.29
C SER A 72 8.77 -15.19 -21.77
N GLN A 73 8.09 -16.20 -22.30
CA GLN A 73 7.98 -16.50 -23.71
C GLN A 73 6.51 -16.34 -24.12
N ARG A 74 6.28 -15.68 -25.25
CA ARG A 74 4.96 -15.58 -25.89
C ARG A 74 5.00 -16.29 -27.25
N PHE A 75 4.05 -17.18 -27.47
CA PHE A 75 3.86 -17.90 -28.72
C PHE A 75 2.90 -17.08 -29.58
N LEU A 76 3.39 -16.51 -30.66
CA LEU A 76 2.62 -15.71 -31.62
C LEU A 76 2.64 -16.40 -32.99
N GLN A 77 1.61 -16.16 -33.81
CA GLN A 77 1.57 -16.68 -35.19
C GLN A 77 2.71 -16.14 -36.07
N SER A 78 3.20 -14.92 -35.74
CA SER A 78 4.31 -14.27 -36.46
C SER A 78 5.71 -14.69 -35.99
N GLY A 79 5.81 -15.60 -35.03
CA GLY A 79 7.06 -16.02 -34.40
C GLY A 79 7.00 -15.80 -32.87
N ASN A 80 7.89 -16.46 -32.13
CA ASN A 80 7.99 -16.36 -30.71
C ASN A 80 8.56 -14.99 -30.30
N SER A 81 8.14 -14.49 -29.13
CA SER A 81 8.71 -13.32 -28.50
C SER A 81 9.14 -13.67 -27.08
N TYR A 82 10.34 -13.28 -26.71
CA TYR A 82 10.95 -13.55 -25.42
C TYR A 82 11.15 -12.24 -24.67
N SER A 83 10.97 -12.25 -23.37
CA SER A 83 11.15 -11.04 -22.55
C SER A 83 11.81 -11.38 -21.22
N ASN A 84 12.86 -10.66 -20.90
CA ASN A 84 13.54 -10.68 -19.61
C ASN A 84 13.33 -9.37 -18.88
N THR A 85 13.23 -9.42 -17.56
CA THR A 85 12.97 -8.25 -16.71
C THR A 85 13.74 -8.37 -15.41
N ASN A 86 14.38 -7.28 -14.99
CA ASN A 86 14.83 -7.06 -13.63
C ASN A 86 14.01 -5.93 -13.03
N SER A 87 13.62 -6.05 -11.77
CA SER A 87 13.00 -4.95 -11.05
C SER A 87 13.46 -4.88 -9.61
N ASN A 88 13.64 -3.67 -9.13
CA ASN A 88 13.84 -3.34 -7.73
C ASN A 88 12.69 -2.42 -7.29
N ASN A 89 11.91 -2.87 -6.31
CA ASN A 89 10.77 -2.14 -5.78
C ASN A 89 10.97 -1.90 -4.29
N ARG A 90 11.12 -0.64 -3.91
CA ARG A 90 11.19 -0.24 -2.51
C ARG A 90 9.91 0.47 -2.11
N ASN A 91 9.26 -0.04 -1.06
CA ASN A 91 8.05 0.53 -0.50
C ASN A 91 8.22 0.81 1.00
N LYS A 92 8.03 2.07 1.37
CA LYS A 92 7.95 2.50 2.76
C LYS A 92 6.50 2.80 3.10
N VAL A 93 5.97 2.11 4.08
CA VAL A 93 4.57 2.24 4.49
C VAL A 93 4.53 2.64 5.95
N SER A 94 3.77 3.67 6.25
CA SER A 94 3.45 4.12 7.60
C SER A 94 1.94 4.09 7.79
N ASP A 95 1.48 3.27 8.72
CA ASP A 95 0.06 3.12 9.07
C ASP A 95 -0.17 3.57 10.50
N PHE A 96 -1.11 4.46 10.69
CA PHE A 96 -1.63 4.83 12.00
C PHE A 96 -3.12 4.54 12.04
N ASN A 97 -3.56 3.84 13.08
CA ASN A 97 -4.97 3.57 13.35
C ASN A 97 -5.26 3.86 14.82
N ALA A 98 -6.36 4.55 15.06
CA ALA A 98 -6.86 4.78 16.40
C ALA A 98 -8.38 4.59 16.41
N ASP A 99 -8.86 3.88 17.38
CA ASP A 99 -10.28 3.69 17.67
C ASP A 99 -10.56 4.01 19.15
N PHE A 100 -11.70 4.58 19.37
CA PHE A 100 -12.16 4.95 20.70
C PHE A 100 -13.62 4.57 20.84
N ARG A 101 -14.01 4.16 22.04
CA ARG A 101 -15.39 3.89 22.42
C ARG A 101 -15.68 4.57 23.75
N MET A 102 -16.75 5.33 23.78
CA MET A 102 -17.33 5.88 24.99
C MET A 102 -18.77 5.37 25.11
N GLU A 103 -19.11 4.85 26.27
CA GLU A 103 -20.49 4.62 26.68
C GLU A 103 -20.76 5.36 27.97
N TRP A 104 -21.69 6.31 27.92
CA TRP A 104 -22.02 7.16 29.04
C TRP A 104 -23.48 7.03 29.41
N LYS A 105 -23.73 6.70 30.67
CA LYS A 105 -25.06 6.58 31.29
C LYS A 105 -25.22 7.67 32.35
N PRO A 106 -25.52 8.95 31.98
CA PRO A 106 -25.65 10.04 32.92
C PRO A 106 -26.75 9.80 33.98
N ASP A 107 -27.81 9.12 33.56
CA ASP A 107 -28.94 8.68 34.38
C ASP A 107 -29.44 7.29 33.98
N SER A 108 -30.40 6.72 34.71
CA SER A 108 -30.97 5.38 34.45
C SER A 108 -31.80 5.30 33.15
N MET A 109 -32.10 6.42 32.51
CA MET A 109 -32.94 6.52 31.32
C MET A 109 -32.17 6.86 30.04
N THR A 110 -30.94 7.34 30.16
CA THR A 110 -30.14 7.82 29.04
C THR A 110 -28.89 6.95 28.86
N ASN A 111 -28.64 6.53 27.61
CA ASN A 111 -27.41 5.87 27.22
C ASN A 111 -26.87 6.56 25.96
N ILE A 112 -25.65 7.02 26.02
CA ILE A 112 -24.93 7.70 24.94
C ILE A 112 -23.73 6.84 24.57
N ILE A 113 -23.64 6.43 23.31
CA ILE A 113 -22.53 5.67 22.78
C ILE A 113 -21.87 6.47 21.66
N PHE A 114 -20.58 6.74 21.80
CA PHE A 114 -19.78 7.44 20.78
C PHE A 114 -18.57 6.61 20.40
N ARG A 115 -18.39 6.41 19.09
CA ARG A 115 -17.31 5.57 18.53
C ARG A 115 -16.64 6.28 17.38
N PRO A 116 -15.62 7.09 17.62
CA PRO A 116 -14.75 7.62 16.59
C PRO A 116 -13.67 6.61 16.21
N ASN A 117 -13.26 6.65 14.95
CA ASN A 117 -12.14 5.90 14.39
C ASN A 117 -11.38 6.81 13.44
N VAL A 118 -10.06 6.77 13.48
CA VAL A 118 -9.17 7.49 12.56
C VAL A 118 -8.13 6.53 12.04
N SER A 119 -7.91 6.55 10.73
CA SER A 119 -6.82 5.85 10.09
C SER A 119 -6.05 6.79 9.17
N TYR A 120 -4.73 6.69 9.22
CA TYR A 120 -3.83 7.39 8.32
C TYR A 120 -2.84 6.40 7.74
N ASN A 121 -2.72 6.40 6.41
CA ASN A 121 -1.73 5.61 5.68
C ASN A 121 -0.88 6.55 4.84
N LYS A 122 0.42 6.32 4.85
CA LYS A 122 1.37 6.93 3.92
C LYS A 122 2.22 5.84 3.30
N THR A 123 2.29 5.85 1.96
CA THR A 123 3.14 4.93 1.19
C THR A 123 4.03 5.71 0.26
N ASP A 124 5.34 5.59 0.44
CA ASP A 124 6.37 6.09 -0.48
C ASP A 124 6.93 4.89 -1.26
N GLY A 125 6.77 4.90 -2.58
CA GLY A 125 7.24 3.85 -3.48
C GLY A 125 8.33 4.36 -4.41
N ALA A 126 9.33 3.50 -4.65
CA ALA A 126 10.33 3.70 -5.70
C ALA A 126 10.50 2.39 -6.48
N THR A 127 10.41 2.48 -7.80
CA THR A 127 10.55 1.34 -8.71
C THR A 127 11.66 1.63 -9.71
N MET A 128 12.56 0.67 -9.87
CA MET A 128 13.53 0.64 -10.96
C MET A 128 13.27 -0.65 -11.74
N LYS A 129 13.05 -0.55 -13.04
CA LYS A 129 12.76 -1.69 -13.89
C LYS A 129 13.57 -1.62 -15.16
N GLU A 130 14.23 -2.70 -15.47
CA GLU A 130 14.95 -2.94 -16.71
C GLU A 130 14.31 -4.13 -17.43
N SER A 131 14.04 -3.99 -18.72
CA SER A 131 13.45 -5.06 -19.49
C SER A 131 13.99 -5.09 -20.91
N GLY A 132 14.10 -6.28 -21.48
CA GLY A 132 14.44 -6.52 -22.87
C GLY A 132 13.45 -7.46 -23.51
N THR A 133 13.08 -7.16 -24.76
CA THR A 133 12.30 -8.04 -25.63
C THR A 133 13.18 -8.55 -26.78
N PHE A 134 13.10 -9.83 -27.08
CA PHE A 134 13.94 -10.51 -28.04
C PHE A 134 13.08 -11.31 -29.04
N ASN A 135 13.56 -11.45 -30.26
CA ASN A 135 12.92 -12.25 -31.32
C ASN A 135 13.39 -13.72 -31.33
N ASP A 136 14.45 -14.04 -30.58
CA ASP A 136 14.92 -15.40 -30.31
C ASP A 136 15.20 -15.58 -28.82
N ASP A 137 15.34 -16.82 -28.36
CA ASP A 137 15.60 -17.13 -26.97
C ASP A 137 16.99 -16.65 -26.54
N PRO A 138 17.09 -15.61 -25.66
CA PRO A 138 18.36 -15.04 -25.25
C PRO A 138 19.27 -16.06 -24.52
N TYR A 139 18.68 -17.11 -23.92
CA TYR A 139 19.44 -18.15 -23.23
C TYR A 139 20.21 -19.06 -24.18
N ASN A 140 19.91 -19.02 -25.49
CA ASN A 140 20.74 -19.72 -26.51
C ASN A 140 22.07 -19.00 -26.77
N TYR A 141 22.18 -17.71 -26.41
CA TYR A 141 23.33 -16.86 -26.68
C TYR A 141 24.19 -16.61 -25.44
N ILE A 142 23.56 -16.53 -24.26
CA ILE A 142 24.25 -16.22 -23.03
C ILE A 142 23.54 -16.86 -21.83
N ALA A 143 24.31 -17.24 -20.81
CA ALA A 143 23.79 -17.92 -19.62
C ALA A 143 22.89 -17.01 -18.76
N ASN A 144 23.19 -15.71 -18.65
CA ASN A 144 22.47 -14.75 -17.82
C ASN A 144 22.03 -13.53 -18.65
N PRO A 145 20.97 -13.60 -19.45
CA PRO A 145 20.51 -12.47 -20.26
C PRO A 145 20.09 -11.24 -19.43
N ASN A 146 19.72 -11.44 -18.17
CA ASN A 146 19.32 -10.39 -17.27
C ASN A 146 20.44 -9.42 -16.89
N ASP A 147 21.71 -9.83 -17.00
CA ASP A 147 22.87 -8.97 -16.75
C ASP A 147 23.08 -7.92 -17.88
N TYR A 148 22.37 -8.08 -18.99
CA TYR A 148 22.47 -7.26 -20.20
C TYR A 148 21.18 -6.46 -20.49
N LEU A 149 20.34 -6.22 -19.50
CA LEU A 149 19.09 -5.46 -19.70
C LEU A 149 19.31 -3.95 -19.66
N ASN A 150 20.25 -3.48 -18.83
CA ASN A 150 20.57 -2.06 -18.74
C ASN A 150 21.48 -1.64 -19.90
N PHE A 151 20.90 -0.99 -20.90
CA PHE A 151 21.65 -0.55 -22.08
C PHE A 151 22.56 0.66 -21.82
N ASN A 152 22.44 1.33 -20.67
CA ASN A 152 23.34 2.43 -20.29
C ASN A 152 24.68 1.92 -19.73
N ASP A 153 24.70 0.67 -19.21
CA ASP A 153 25.89 0.04 -18.65
C ASP A 153 26.67 -0.79 -19.69
N MET A 154 26.17 -0.85 -20.94
CA MET A 154 26.78 -1.62 -21.99
C MET A 154 27.94 -0.85 -22.65
N ASP A 155 29.14 -1.36 -22.48
CA ASP A 155 30.38 -0.81 -23.03
C ASP A 155 30.63 -1.29 -24.49
N GLY A 156 29.65 -1.03 -25.36
CA GLY A 156 29.76 -1.23 -26.82
C GLY A 156 29.63 -2.66 -27.33
N SER A 157 29.63 -3.69 -26.48
CA SER A 157 29.45 -5.10 -26.87
C SER A 157 28.22 -5.73 -26.24
N ASP A 158 27.04 -5.51 -26.82
CA ASP A 158 25.84 -6.27 -26.45
C ASP A 158 25.77 -7.57 -27.19
N PRO A 159 25.98 -8.74 -26.50
CA PRO A 159 25.95 -10.06 -27.15
C PRO A 159 24.54 -10.45 -27.63
N LEU A 160 23.51 -9.72 -27.20
CA LEU A 160 22.11 -9.96 -27.57
C LEU A 160 21.59 -8.96 -28.60
N ARG A 161 22.45 -8.06 -29.13
CA ARG A 161 22.03 -6.95 -29.99
C ARG A 161 21.24 -7.41 -31.20
N ASP A 162 21.69 -8.48 -31.85
CA ASP A 162 21.12 -8.99 -33.13
C ASP A 162 19.70 -9.56 -32.95
N ILE A 163 19.42 -10.08 -31.78
CA ILE A 163 18.09 -10.64 -31.44
C ILE A 163 17.23 -9.68 -30.65
N ARG A 164 17.77 -8.53 -30.18
CA ARG A 164 17.05 -7.58 -29.36
C ARG A 164 16.07 -6.76 -30.21
N VAL A 165 14.80 -6.77 -29.82
CA VAL A 165 13.74 -5.95 -30.44
C VAL A 165 13.71 -4.58 -29.77
N ASN A 166 13.62 -4.55 -28.43
CA ASN A 166 13.68 -3.34 -27.64
C ASN A 166 14.28 -3.61 -26.27
N ALA A 167 14.70 -2.53 -25.62
CA ALA A 167 15.04 -2.51 -24.20
C ALA A 167 14.43 -1.26 -23.56
N THR A 168 13.98 -1.38 -22.33
CA THR A 168 13.36 -0.28 -21.58
C THR A 168 13.96 -0.19 -20.18
N ASN A 169 14.41 1.02 -19.82
CA ASN A 169 14.74 1.39 -18.45
C ASN A 169 13.63 2.31 -17.94
N GLU A 170 13.06 1.95 -16.79
CA GLU A 170 11.96 2.70 -16.17
C GLU A 170 12.28 3.00 -14.71
N HIS A 171 12.04 4.25 -14.31
CA HIS A 171 12.11 4.74 -12.94
C HIS A 171 10.75 5.31 -12.55
N GLY A 172 10.19 4.77 -11.47
CA GLY A 172 8.92 5.21 -10.92
C GLY A 172 9.06 5.69 -9.50
N LEU A 173 8.37 6.77 -9.15
CA LEU A 173 8.18 7.23 -7.78
C LEU A 173 6.68 7.37 -7.51
N SER A 174 6.25 6.99 -6.32
CA SER A 174 4.88 7.19 -5.87
C SER A 174 4.84 7.69 -4.44
N ASP A 175 3.98 8.67 -4.18
CA ASP A 175 3.63 9.13 -2.83
C ASP A 175 2.10 9.02 -2.71
N THR A 176 1.65 8.20 -1.78
CA THR A 176 0.22 8.02 -1.51
C THR A 176 -0.04 8.34 -0.05
N LYS A 177 -0.99 9.23 0.20
CA LYS A 177 -1.48 9.58 1.53
C LYS A 177 -2.97 9.34 1.58
N SER A 178 -3.42 8.70 2.62
CA SER A 178 -4.85 8.43 2.85
C SER A 178 -5.19 8.68 4.30
N LEU A 179 -6.13 9.58 4.52
CA LEU A 179 -6.72 9.85 5.82
C LEU A 179 -8.19 9.44 5.79
N SER A 180 -8.62 8.66 6.77
CA SER A 180 -10.02 8.35 6.99
C SER A 180 -10.38 8.62 8.44
N ALA A 181 -11.44 9.38 8.65
CA ALA A 181 -11.98 9.65 9.96
C ALA A 181 -13.48 9.34 9.97
N ASN A 182 -13.91 8.47 10.86
CA ASN A 182 -15.29 8.07 10.99
C ASN A 182 -15.74 8.24 12.44
N ALA A 183 -17.00 8.60 12.64
CA ALA A 183 -17.60 8.69 13.98
C ALA A 183 -19.04 8.21 13.92
N THR A 184 -19.45 7.47 14.94
CA THR A 184 -20.85 7.12 15.16
C THR A 184 -21.28 7.58 16.54
N LEU A 185 -22.44 8.21 16.59
CA LEU A 185 -23.11 8.63 17.82
C LEU A 185 -24.47 7.95 17.92
N GLN A 186 -24.73 7.28 19.02
CA GLN A 186 -26.04 6.76 19.34
C GLN A 186 -26.47 7.30 20.69
N VAL A 187 -27.66 7.87 20.72
CA VAL A 187 -28.30 8.36 21.95
C VAL A 187 -29.61 7.63 22.11
N ASN A 188 -29.73 6.88 23.19
CA ASN A 188 -30.98 6.19 23.57
C ASN A 188 -31.57 6.90 24.81
N ARG A 189 -32.83 7.29 24.74
CA ARG A 189 -33.58 7.87 25.84
C ARG A 189 -34.84 7.08 26.10
N LYS A 190 -34.97 6.51 27.30
CA LYS A 190 -36.23 5.94 27.78
C LYS A 190 -37.16 7.09 28.15
N LEU A 191 -38.39 7.07 27.65
CA LEU A 191 -39.39 8.10 27.91
C LEU A 191 -40.25 7.75 29.12
N ASN A 192 -40.40 6.48 29.42
CA ASN A 192 -41.12 5.98 30.57
C ASN A 192 -40.71 4.55 30.94
N ASN A 193 -41.20 4.05 32.07
CA ASN A 193 -40.92 2.69 32.55
C ASN A 193 -41.78 1.62 31.85
N LYS A 194 -42.65 1.99 30.86
CA LYS A 194 -43.52 1.09 30.09
C LYS A 194 -42.93 0.70 28.73
N GLY A 195 -41.62 0.91 28.53
CA GLY A 195 -40.89 0.46 27.34
C GLY A 195 -40.83 1.47 26.18
N ARG A 196 -41.39 2.69 26.31
CA ARG A 196 -41.22 3.70 25.26
C ARG A 196 -39.81 4.29 25.31
N ASN A 197 -39.15 4.36 24.17
CA ASN A 197 -37.83 4.94 24.01
C ASN A 197 -37.74 5.74 22.71
N ILE A 198 -36.78 6.64 22.65
CA ILE A 198 -36.34 7.33 21.45
C ILE A 198 -34.86 6.98 21.26
N THR A 199 -34.49 6.63 20.03
CA THR A 199 -33.12 6.38 19.66
C THR A 199 -32.72 7.29 18.50
N PHE A 200 -31.69 8.11 18.73
CA PHE A 200 -31.01 8.86 17.70
C PHE A 200 -29.72 8.12 17.32
N ARG A 201 -29.47 7.96 16.02
CA ARG A 201 -28.22 7.47 15.48
C ARG A 201 -27.70 8.43 14.44
N GLY A 202 -26.45 8.84 14.60
CA GLY A 202 -25.74 9.65 13.62
C GLY A 202 -24.44 8.99 13.24
N SER A 203 -24.06 9.10 11.98
CA SER A 203 -22.70 8.74 11.53
C SER A 203 -22.14 9.83 10.65
N PHE A 204 -20.83 10.01 10.76
CA PHE A 204 -20.04 10.91 9.94
C PHE A 204 -18.80 10.18 9.46
N GLY A 205 -18.47 10.37 8.19
CA GLY A 205 -17.24 9.86 7.61
C GLY A 205 -16.58 10.93 6.75
N TYR A 206 -15.27 11.02 6.87
CA TYR A 206 -14.38 11.85 6.06
C TYR A 206 -13.27 11.00 5.49
N GLY A 207 -13.02 11.15 4.20
CA GLY A 207 -11.90 10.54 3.51
C GLY A 207 -11.14 11.60 2.72
N ASP A 208 -9.82 11.60 2.84
CA ASP A 208 -8.90 12.40 2.04
C ASP A 208 -7.80 11.48 1.53
N ASN A 209 -7.71 11.34 0.22
CA ASN A 209 -6.73 10.49 -0.43
C ASN A 209 -6.01 11.30 -1.49
N ASP A 210 -4.70 11.30 -1.40
CA ASP A 210 -3.80 11.95 -2.34
C ASP A 210 -2.82 10.91 -2.87
N ASN A 211 -2.70 10.83 -4.21
CA ASN A 211 -1.84 9.86 -4.86
C ASN A 211 -1.11 10.54 -6.01
N ASP A 212 0.19 10.72 -5.81
CA ASP A 212 1.12 11.27 -6.79
C ASP A 212 2.00 10.17 -7.35
N GLN A 213 2.10 10.11 -8.68
CA GLN A 213 2.96 9.16 -9.39
C GLN A 213 3.81 9.90 -10.42
N TYR A 214 5.09 9.62 -10.40
CA TYR A 214 6.04 10.05 -11.42
C TYR A 214 6.68 8.84 -12.06
N THR A 215 6.65 8.77 -13.39
CA THR A 215 7.29 7.71 -14.17
C THR A 215 8.14 8.32 -15.25
N GLN A 216 9.40 7.91 -15.31
CA GLN A 216 10.33 8.20 -16.37
C GLN A 216 10.75 6.90 -17.02
N SER A 217 10.64 6.81 -18.35
CA SER A 217 11.13 5.64 -19.09
C SER A 217 11.86 6.06 -20.36
N GLU A 218 12.91 5.30 -20.65
CA GLU A 218 13.62 5.33 -21.91
C GLU A 218 13.49 3.97 -22.57
N THR A 219 12.96 3.92 -23.79
CA THR A 219 12.86 2.70 -24.59
C THR A 219 13.71 2.85 -25.84
N ARG A 220 14.62 1.93 -26.05
CA ARG A 220 15.47 1.83 -27.24
C ARG A 220 14.97 0.70 -28.13
N TYR A 221 14.76 0.99 -29.40
CA TYR A 221 14.31 0.06 -30.42
C TYR A 221 15.49 -0.28 -31.35
N TYR A 222 15.89 -1.52 -31.40
CA TYR A 222 17.07 -1.99 -32.15
C TYR A 222 16.75 -2.38 -33.58
N GLN A 223 15.50 -2.67 -33.89
CA GLN A 223 15.02 -3.05 -35.22
C GLN A 223 14.33 -1.91 -35.97
N ILE A 224 14.19 -0.75 -35.33
CA ILE A 224 13.63 0.46 -35.91
C ILE A 224 14.70 1.54 -35.87
N HIS A 225 15.19 1.93 -37.06
CA HIS A 225 16.24 2.93 -37.16
C HIS A 225 15.65 4.34 -37.31
N ASN A 226 16.33 5.32 -36.74
CA ASN A 226 16.06 6.71 -36.98
C ASN A 226 16.57 7.15 -38.37
N TYR A 227 16.26 8.40 -38.78
CA TYR A 227 16.68 8.93 -40.09
C TYR A 227 18.20 9.01 -40.30
N LEU A 228 19.03 8.90 -39.25
CA LEU A 228 20.49 8.85 -39.30
C LEU A 228 21.03 7.41 -39.33
N GLY A 229 20.16 6.39 -39.34
CA GLY A 229 20.55 4.98 -39.35
C GLY A 229 20.88 4.40 -37.98
N GLY A 230 20.73 5.16 -36.89
CA GLY A 230 20.89 4.66 -35.52
C GLY A 230 19.59 4.13 -34.92
N ASP A 231 19.70 3.54 -33.75
CA ASP A 231 18.54 3.03 -33.02
C ASP A 231 17.53 4.14 -32.71
N SER A 232 16.23 3.83 -32.78
CA SER A 232 15.18 4.78 -32.35
C SER A 232 15.05 4.76 -30.83
N ILE A 233 14.99 5.93 -30.22
CA ILE A 233 14.88 6.09 -28.77
C ILE A 233 13.62 6.88 -28.48
N GLN A 234 12.83 6.34 -27.54
CA GLN A 234 11.63 6.99 -27.01
C GLN A 234 11.83 7.33 -25.54
N TYR A 235 11.65 8.59 -25.19
CA TYR A 235 11.59 9.07 -23.81
C TYR A 235 10.16 9.34 -23.42
N ARG A 236 9.78 8.90 -22.22
CA ARG A 236 8.48 9.18 -21.64
C ARG A 236 8.65 9.66 -20.21
N ASN A 237 8.13 10.85 -19.93
CA ASN A 237 8.00 11.39 -18.58
C ASN A 237 6.52 11.61 -18.30
N GLN A 238 6.02 11.03 -17.24
CA GLN A 238 4.61 11.13 -16.88
C GLN A 238 4.51 11.49 -15.40
N TYR A 239 3.69 12.48 -15.10
CA TYR A 239 3.26 12.80 -13.75
C TYR A 239 1.73 12.68 -13.68
N ILE A 240 1.25 11.99 -12.68
CA ILE A 240 -0.17 11.77 -12.42
C ILE A 240 -0.42 12.15 -10.97
N THR A 241 -1.43 12.99 -10.75
CA THR A 241 -1.93 13.33 -9.42
C THR A 241 -3.43 13.03 -9.34
N MET A 242 -3.87 12.37 -8.28
CA MET A 242 -5.25 11.94 -8.11
C MET A 242 -5.75 12.25 -6.69
N PRO A 243 -5.98 13.53 -6.37
CA PRO A 243 -6.58 13.90 -5.09
C PRO A 243 -8.07 13.54 -5.06
N THR A 244 -8.51 12.95 -3.96
CA THR A 244 -9.93 12.61 -3.78
C THR A 244 -10.35 12.93 -2.34
N LYS A 245 -11.48 13.67 -2.20
CA LYS A 245 -12.10 13.94 -0.92
C LYS A 245 -13.54 13.48 -0.91
N ASN A 246 -13.92 12.78 0.13
CA ASN A 246 -15.27 12.27 0.29
C ASN A 246 -15.79 12.55 1.71
N TYR A 247 -17.08 12.85 1.77
CA TYR A 247 -17.82 13.06 3.00
C TYR A 247 -19.08 12.20 2.94
N ASN A 248 -19.38 11.52 4.03
CA ASN A 248 -20.65 10.85 4.20
C ASN A 248 -21.23 11.14 5.59
N TYR A 249 -22.52 11.24 5.65
CA TYR A 249 -23.24 11.43 6.91
C TYR A 249 -24.60 10.78 6.84
N THR A 250 -25.04 10.22 7.95
CA THR A 250 -26.39 9.70 8.11
C THR A 250 -26.95 10.13 9.45
N ALA A 251 -28.25 10.33 9.49
CA ALA A 251 -28.98 10.56 10.72
C ALA A 251 -30.29 9.78 10.68
N GLN A 252 -30.62 9.12 11.79
CA GLN A 252 -31.82 8.33 11.96
C GLN A 252 -32.43 8.59 13.32
N LEU A 253 -33.72 8.75 13.38
CA LEU A 253 -34.52 8.85 14.60
C LEU A 253 -35.58 7.75 14.61
N THR A 254 -35.68 6.98 15.67
CA THR A 254 -36.64 5.89 15.86
C THR A 254 -37.23 5.91 17.28
#